data_770d2823553adceb927589f1f10bdf7f
#
_entry.id   770d2823553adceb927589f1f10bdf7f
#
_cell.length_a   1.000
_cell.length_b   1.000
_cell.length_c   1.000
_cell.angle_alpha   90.00
_cell.angle_beta   90.00
_cell.angle_gamma   90.00
#
_symmetry.space_group_name_H-M   'P 1'
#
loop_
_entity.id
_entity.type
_entity.pdbx_description
1 polymer ?
#
loop_
_entity_poly.entity_id
_entity_poly.type
_entity_poly.pdbx_seq_one_letter_code
_entity_poly.pdbx_strand_id
1 'polypeptide(L)'
;INIHPSLLPLYKGLDTHARVIADGGTEHGCTVHFVTPGLDEGPAIIQARVPVLPGDTAETLSARVLVEEHRIYPEGLRLLASGEASMNGIAH
;
A
#
# COMPACT_ATOMS: atom_id res chain seq x y z
N ILE A 1 11.92 -2.33 -5.37
CA ILE A 1 10.71 -1.86 -4.68
C ILE A 1 9.66 -2.97 -4.65
N ASN A 2 8.68 -2.82 -3.77
CA ASN A 2 7.58 -3.76 -3.62
C ASN A 2 6.29 -2.99 -3.34
N ILE A 3 5.15 -3.66 -3.54
CA ILE A 3 3.85 -3.11 -3.17
C ILE A 3 3.24 -3.97 -2.07
N HIS A 4 2.68 -3.32 -1.06
CA HIS A 4 2.03 -3.97 0.06
C HIS A 4 0.57 -3.51 0.17
N PRO A 5 -0.39 -4.45 0.36
CA PRO A 5 -1.81 -4.12 0.34
C PRO A 5 -2.30 -3.57 1.68
N SER A 6 -1.68 -2.51 2.16
CA SER A 6 -2.14 -1.73 3.31
C SER A 6 -1.56 -0.32 3.24
N LEU A 7 -2.07 0.56 4.08
CA LEU A 7 -1.49 1.90 4.29
C LEU A 7 -0.38 1.78 5.33
N LEU A 8 0.81 1.36 4.90
CA LEU A 8 1.96 1.21 5.81
C LEU A 8 2.22 2.51 6.58
N PRO A 9 2.60 2.44 7.84
CA PRO A 9 3.04 1.26 8.60
C PRO A 9 1.93 0.40 9.20
N LEU A 10 0.67 0.66 8.87
CA LEU A 10 -0.45 -0.14 9.35
C LEU A 10 -0.48 -1.49 8.64
N TYR A 11 -0.88 -2.53 9.36
CA TYR A 11 -1.12 -3.87 8.81
C TYR A 11 0.05 -4.43 8.00
N LYS A 12 1.22 -4.47 8.60
CA LYS A 12 2.36 -5.21 8.03
C LYS A 12 2.03 -6.71 8.00
N GLY A 13 2.64 -7.43 7.08
CA GLY A 13 2.45 -8.88 6.98
C GLY A 13 1.27 -9.27 6.11
N LEU A 14 0.67 -10.42 6.42
CA LEU A 14 -0.37 -11.06 5.61
C LEU A 14 -1.78 -10.69 6.05
N ASP A 15 -2.76 -11.04 5.21
CA ASP A 15 -4.20 -10.94 5.50
C ASP A 15 -4.66 -9.53 5.88
N THR A 16 -4.12 -8.51 5.23
CA THR A 16 -4.38 -7.12 5.57
C THR A 16 -5.85 -6.73 5.43
N HIS A 17 -6.52 -7.22 4.38
CA HIS A 17 -7.93 -6.90 4.11
C HIS A 17 -8.84 -7.46 5.21
N ALA A 18 -8.64 -8.71 5.58
CA ALA A 18 -9.41 -9.34 6.66
C ALA A 18 -9.16 -8.64 8.00
N ARG A 19 -7.91 -8.26 8.25
CA ARG A 19 -7.53 -7.62 9.52
C ARG A 19 -8.12 -6.22 9.65
N VAL A 20 -8.11 -5.44 8.57
CA VAL A 20 -8.71 -4.11 8.57
C VAL A 20 -10.22 -4.18 8.82
N ILE A 21 -10.91 -5.15 8.20
CA ILE A 21 -12.34 -5.35 8.40
C ILE A 21 -12.62 -5.78 9.85
N ALA A 22 -11.85 -6.72 10.38
CA ALA A 22 -12.01 -7.20 11.75
C ALA A 22 -11.81 -6.08 12.77
N ASP A 23 -10.94 -5.11 12.48
CA ASP A 23 -10.68 -3.97 13.35
C ASP A 23 -11.73 -2.86 13.20
N GLY A 24 -12.70 -3.00 12.31
CA GLY A 24 -13.70 -1.96 12.06
C GLY A 24 -13.12 -0.74 11.35
N GLY A 25 -12.05 -0.90 10.60
CA GLY A 25 -11.42 0.20 9.88
C GLY A 25 -12.34 0.77 8.82
N THR A 26 -12.23 2.07 8.55
CA THR A 26 -13.03 2.78 7.55
C THR A 26 -12.23 3.13 6.31
N GLU A 27 -10.91 3.00 6.36
CA GLU A 27 -10.00 3.32 5.27
C GLU A 27 -8.94 2.24 5.17
N HIS A 28 -8.54 1.93 3.95
CA HIS A 28 -7.53 0.95 3.64
C HIS A 28 -6.80 1.39 2.38
N GLY A 29 -5.92 0.56 1.85
CA GLY A 29 -5.23 0.90 0.62
C GLY A 29 -3.99 0.06 0.38
N CYS A 30 -3.05 0.65 -0.32
CA CYS A 30 -1.79 -0.01 -0.67
C CYS A 30 -0.63 0.99 -0.67
N THR A 31 0.57 0.45 -0.53
CA THR A 31 1.80 1.23 -0.45
C THR A 31 2.86 0.61 -1.35
N VAL A 32 3.46 1.41 -2.23
CA VAL A 32 4.71 1.05 -2.91
C VAL A 32 5.84 1.54 -2.03
N HIS A 33 6.78 0.65 -1.71
CA HIS A 33 7.87 0.96 -0.78
C HIS A 33 9.19 0.34 -1.22
N PHE A 34 10.29 0.86 -0.70
CA PHE A 34 11.59 0.24 -0.87
C PHE A 34 11.65 -1.04 -0.02
N VAL A 35 12.32 -2.06 -0.55
CA VAL A 35 12.56 -3.31 0.18
C VAL A 35 13.79 -3.15 1.05
N THR A 36 13.63 -3.47 2.34
CA THR A 36 14.72 -3.49 3.32
C THR A 36 14.69 -4.84 4.06
N PRO A 37 15.69 -5.14 4.92
CA PRO A 37 15.67 -6.38 5.69
C PRO A 37 14.47 -6.55 6.62
N GLY A 38 13.87 -5.45 7.09
CA GLY A 38 12.67 -5.51 7.93
C GLY A 38 11.42 -5.82 7.11
N LEU A 39 10.45 -6.50 7.72
CA LEU A 39 9.19 -6.84 7.06
C LEU A 39 8.36 -5.56 6.84
N ASP A 40 8.12 -5.22 5.58
CA ASP A 40 7.30 -4.08 5.18
C ASP A 40 7.71 -2.77 5.89
N GLU A 41 8.98 -2.61 6.14
CA GLU A 41 9.51 -1.46 6.91
C GLU A 41 10.27 -0.44 6.07
N GLY A 42 10.47 -0.72 4.79
CA GLY A 42 11.17 0.21 3.91
C GLY A 42 10.38 1.52 3.71
N PRO A 43 11.07 2.62 3.37
CA PRO A 43 10.42 3.90 3.15
C PRO A 43 9.33 3.82 2.07
N ALA A 44 8.19 4.44 2.33
CA ALA A 44 7.10 4.51 1.37
C ALA A 44 7.46 5.46 0.22
N ILE A 45 7.09 5.07 -1.00
CA ILE A 45 7.25 5.88 -2.20
C ILE A 45 5.93 6.56 -2.55
N ILE A 46 4.85 5.78 -2.61
CA ILE A 46 3.52 6.26 -2.94
C ILE A 46 2.48 5.36 -2.29
N GLN A 47 1.38 5.95 -1.86
CA GLN A 47 0.24 5.22 -1.30
C GLN A 47 -1.04 5.60 -2.05
N ALA A 48 -2.00 4.67 -2.06
CA ALA A 48 -3.35 4.93 -2.53
C ALA A 48 -4.34 4.46 -1.47
N ARG A 49 -5.39 5.25 -1.27
CA ARG A 49 -6.43 5.00 -0.26
C ARG A 49 -7.71 4.56 -0.92
N VAL A 50 -8.42 3.65 -0.27
CA VAL A 50 -9.76 3.23 -0.66
C VAL A 50 -10.66 3.21 0.57
N PRO A 51 -11.97 3.46 0.42
CA PRO A 51 -12.88 3.32 1.55
C PRO A 51 -13.13 1.85 1.85
N VAL A 52 -13.34 1.54 3.13
CA VAL A 52 -13.93 0.28 3.55
C VAL A 52 -15.44 0.54 3.64
N LEU A 53 -16.22 -0.18 2.85
CA LEU A 53 -17.67 0.05 2.74
C LEU A 53 -18.43 -0.91 3.66
N PRO A 54 -19.62 -0.50 4.15
CA PRO A 54 -20.47 -1.42 4.90
C PRO A 54 -20.74 -2.69 4.08
N GLY A 55 -20.59 -3.84 4.73
CA GLY A 55 -20.79 -5.12 4.07
C GLY A 55 -19.58 -5.64 3.29
N ASP A 56 -18.47 -4.92 3.27
CA ASP A 56 -17.25 -5.43 2.62
C ASP A 56 -16.78 -6.74 3.25
N THR A 57 -16.36 -7.63 2.37
CA THR A 57 -15.61 -8.83 2.74
C THR A 57 -14.13 -8.59 2.38
N ALA A 58 -13.25 -9.48 2.85
CA ALA A 58 -11.85 -9.44 2.45
C ALA A 58 -11.72 -9.47 0.91
N GLU A 59 -12.58 -10.23 0.24
CA GLU A 59 -12.55 -10.38 -1.22
C GLU A 59 -12.97 -9.09 -1.94
N THR A 60 -14.06 -8.45 -1.52
CA THR A 60 -14.52 -7.21 -2.16
C THR A 60 -13.55 -6.06 -1.91
N LEU A 61 -13.02 -5.97 -0.71
CA LEU A 61 -12.02 -4.97 -0.36
C LEU A 61 -10.72 -5.19 -1.15
N SER A 62 -10.25 -6.44 -1.22
CA SER A 62 -9.07 -6.82 -1.99
C SER A 62 -9.20 -6.41 -3.45
N ALA A 63 -10.35 -6.66 -4.08
CA ALA A 63 -10.58 -6.28 -5.47
C ALA A 63 -10.49 -4.77 -5.67
N ARG A 64 -11.03 -3.99 -4.72
CA ARG A 64 -10.95 -2.52 -4.78
C ARG A 64 -9.52 -2.03 -4.61
N VAL A 65 -8.77 -2.61 -3.70
CA VAL A 65 -7.36 -2.26 -3.48
C VAL A 65 -6.52 -2.63 -4.70
N LEU A 66 -6.79 -3.79 -5.32
CA LEU A 66 -6.01 -4.26 -6.47
C LEU A 66 -6.05 -3.27 -7.65
N VAL A 67 -7.18 -2.62 -7.89
CA VAL A 67 -7.29 -1.58 -8.92
C VAL A 67 -6.27 -0.47 -8.65
N GLU A 68 -6.16 -0.05 -7.40
CA GLU A 68 -5.20 0.99 -7.01
C GLU A 68 -3.76 0.49 -7.02
N GLU A 69 -3.51 -0.78 -6.69
CA GLU A 69 -2.17 -1.37 -6.80
C GLU A 69 -1.67 -1.30 -8.23
N HIS A 70 -2.52 -1.65 -9.20
CA HIS A 70 -2.17 -1.61 -10.62
C HIS A 70 -1.92 -0.17 -11.12
N ARG A 71 -2.58 0.80 -10.51
CA ARG A 71 -2.40 2.22 -10.85
C ARG A 71 -1.11 2.78 -10.29
N ILE A 72 -0.80 2.51 -9.02
CA ILE A 72 0.32 3.18 -8.34
C ILE A 72 1.67 2.47 -8.50
N TYR A 73 1.69 1.18 -8.84
CA TYR A 73 2.97 0.49 -8.99
C TYR A 73 3.81 1.06 -10.15
N PRO A 74 3.25 1.25 -11.35
CA PRO A 74 3.98 1.93 -12.42
C PRO A 74 4.38 3.36 -12.06
N GLU A 75 3.53 4.08 -11.33
CA GLU A 75 3.84 5.42 -10.87
C GLU A 75 5.01 5.42 -9.88
N GLY A 76 5.07 4.44 -8.98
CA GLY A 76 6.21 4.26 -8.09
C GLY A 76 7.51 4.03 -8.85
N LEU A 77 7.47 3.20 -9.90
CA LEU A 77 8.63 2.97 -10.76
C LEU A 77 9.04 4.26 -11.48
N ARG A 78 8.08 5.05 -11.95
CA ARG A 78 8.34 6.33 -12.58
C ARG A 78 9.05 7.29 -11.63
N LEU A 79 8.57 7.41 -10.40
CA LEU A 79 9.17 8.26 -9.37
C LEU A 79 10.61 7.84 -9.07
N LEU A 80 10.86 6.54 -9.00
CA LEU A 80 12.21 6.01 -8.79
C LEU A 80 13.12 6.33 -9.98
N ALA A 81 12.63 6.10 -11.20
CA ALA A 81 13.43 6.32 -12.42
C ALA A 81 13.75 7.80 -12.64
N SER A 82 12.85 8.70 -12.27
CA SER A 82 13.04 10.16 -12.40
C SER A 82 13.93 10.75 -11.30
N GLY A 83 14.28 9.98 -10.27
CA GLY A 83 15.02 10.47 -9.12
C GLY A 83 14.18 11.23 -8.10
N GLU A 84 12.85 11.28 -8.29
CA GLU A 84 11.94 11.92 -7.33
C GLU A 84 11.78 11.11 -6.05
N ALA A 85 12.13 9.82 -6.08
CA ALA A 85 12.15 8.95 -4.91
C ALA A 85 13.52 8.28 -4.78
N SER A 86 13.99 8.14 -3.56
CA SER A 86 15.26 7.47 -3.26
C SER A 86 15.18 6.83 -1.87
N MET A 87 16.15 5.98 -1.56
CA MET A 87 16.25 5.36 -0.22
C MET A 87 16.41 6.38 0.90
N ASN A 88 16.85 7.60 0.59
CA ASN A 88 16.98 8.69 1.56
C ASN A 88 15.69 9.47 1.74
N GLY A 89 14.61 9.06 1.09
CA GLY A 89 13.30 9.69 1.16
C GLY A 89 12.79 10.10 -0.21
N ILE A 90 11.71 10.91 -0.21
CA ILE A 90 11.12 11.47 -1.42
C ILE A 90 11.86 12.74 -1.78
N ALA A 91 12.35 12.82 -3.01
CA ALA A 91 12.95 14.05 -3.54
C ALA A 91 11.87 15.09 -3.83
N HIS A 92 12.14 16.32 -3.51
CA HIS A 92 11.20 17.41 -3.69
C HIS A 92 11.67 18.40 -4.75
#